data_ed7809b563b6b19079d318f8e2317858
#
_entry.id   ed7809b563b6b19079d318f8e2317858
#
_cell.length_a   1.000
_cell.length_b   1.000
_cell.length_c   1.000
_cell.angle_alpha   90.00
_cell.angle_beta   90.00
_cell.angle_gamma   90.00
#
_symmetry.space_group_name_H-M   'P 1'
#
loop_
_entity.id
_entity.type
_entity.pdbx_description
1 polymer ?
#
loop_
_entity_poly.entity_id
_entity_poly.type
_entity_poly.pdbx_seq_one_letter_code
_entity_poly.pdbx_strand_id
1 'polypeptide(L)'
;MNILIIFASYLLGSLPTGFLIGKYLKNIDLRTIGSGSTGATNVLRNVGKWPALFVFIIDVGKGLIAVKIAQHYTDQGLIEVVAGISAISGHIWPIWLRGKGGKAVATGLGMFLALSWKVGLASLGIFLIVLTKPKFVSLSSISAAILLPIFMFFYLGNFIHSYFFISLIVALLVIWKHRTNITRLLKGEESKINQNQ
;
A
#
# COMPACT_ATOMS: atom_id res chain seq x y z
N MET A 1 18.33 -14.23 13.44
CA MET A 1 18.24 -13.60 12.10
C MET A 1 16.81 -13.17 11.76
N ASN A 2 15.81 -14.02 11.88
CA ASN A 2 14.41 -13.72 11.51
C ASN A 2 13.82 -12.47 12.20
N ILE A 3 14.05 -12.30 13.52
CA ILE A 3 13.58 -11.11 14.26
C ILE A 3 14.19 -9.82 13.71
N LEU A 4 15.47 -9.85 13.34
CA LEU A 4 16.15 -8.69 12.75
C LEU A 4 15.56 -8.31 11.39
N ILE A 5 15.25 -9.30 10.53
CA ILE A 5 14.59 -9.09 9.23
C ILE A 5 13.22 -8.44 9.42
N ILE A 6 12.42 -8.95 10.35
CA ILE A 6 11.08 -8.43 10.66
C ILE A 6 11.15 -6.98 11.14
N PHE A 7 12.07 -6.70 12.08
CA PHE A 7 12.26 -5.35 12.61
C PHE A 7 12.77 -4.37 11.54
N ALA A 8 13.77 -4.77 10.75
CA ALA A 8 14.28 -3.96 9.63
C ALA A 8 13.19 -3.68 8.59
N SER A 9 12.33 -4.66 8.29
CA SER A 9 11.18 -4.50 7.38
C SER A 9 10.18 -3.47 7.90
N TYR A 10 9.89 -3.48 9.22
CA TYR A 10 9.05 -2.47 9.84
C TYR A 10 9.67 -1.07 9.74
N LEU A 11 10.95 -0.93 10.03
CA LEU A 11 11.65 0.36 9.92
C LEU A 11 11.68 0.87 8.48
N LEU A 12 11.94 0.00 7.51
CA LEU A 12 11.89 0.31 6.08
C LEU A 12 10.49 0.81 5.68
N GLY A 13 9.44 0.10 6.09
CA GLY A 13 8.06 0.51 5.88
C GLY A 13 7.73 1.86 6.52
N SER A 14 8.29 2.12 7.71
CA SER A 14 8.05 3.34 8.49
C SER A 14 8.64 4.62 7.88
N LEU A 15 9.51 4.54 6.88
CA LEU A 15 10.04 5.73 6.20
C LEU A 15 8.87 6.59 5.68
N PRO A 16 8.70 7.83 6.18
CA PRO A 16 7.49 8.61 5.88
C PRO A 16 7.65 9.44 4.61
N THR A 17 7.86 8.78 3.46
CA THR A 17 8.26 9.39 2.18
C THR A 17 7.34 10.54 1.77
N GLY A 18 6.02 10.32 1.78
CA GLY A 18 5.09 11.37 1.39
C GLY A 18 5.07 12.56 2.35
N PHE A 19 5.17 12.32 3.67
CA PHE A 19 5.29 13.41 4.65
C PHE A 19 6.55 14.25 4.40
N LEU A 20 7.69 13.60 4.18
CA LEU A 20 8.96 14.30 3.90
C LEU A 20 8.84 15.14 2.62
N ILE A 21 8.31 14.57 1.55
CA ILE A 21 8.09 15.27 0.28
C ILE A 21 7.16 16.47 0.45
N GLY A 22 6.04 16.34 1.15
CA GLY A 22 5.14 17.46 1.45
C GLY A 22 5.84 18.57 2.24
N LYS A 23 6.61 18.17 3.26
CA LYS A 23 7.33 19.11 4.13
C LYS A 23 8.44 19.84 3.39
N TYR A 24 9.29 19.12 2.62
CA TYR A 24 10.44 19.73 1.95
C TYR A 24 10.06 20.56 0.70
N LEU A 25 9.08 20.11 -0.10
CA LEU A 25 8.76 20.78 -1.36
C LEU A 25 7.73 21.90 -1.22
N LYS A 26 6.83 21.82 -0.24
CA LYS A 26 5.71 22.78 -0.09
C LYS A 26 5.56 23.33 1.34
N ASN A 27 6.41 22.89 2.28
CA ASN A 27 6.31 23.21 3.71
C ASN A 27 4.94 22.89 4.34
N ILE A 28 4.27 21.82 3.85
CA ILE A 28 2.94 21.40 4.31
C ILE A 28 3.01 20.09 5.08
N ASP A 29 2.10 19.90 6.04
CA ASP A 29 1.88 18.64 6.71
C ASP A 29 0.69 17.90 6.05
N LEU A 30 0.99 16.84 5.28
CA LEU A 30 -0.04 16.05 4.59
C LEU A 30 -1.06 15.38 5.51
N ARG A 31 -0.79 15.29 6.82
CA ARG A 31 -1.71 14.72 7.80
C ARG A 31 -2.84 15.67 8.18
N THR A 32 -2.67 16.97 7.90
CA THR A 32 -3.65 18.02 8.23
C THR A 32 -4.45 18.50 7.01
N ILE A 33 -4.10 18.06 5.80
CA ILE A 33 -4.73 18.51 4.56
C ILE A 33 -5.21 17.34 3.68
N GLY A 34 -6.17 17.61 2.83
CA GLY A 34 -6.75 16.68 1.88
C GLY A 34 -7.32 15.44 2.57
N SER A 35 -6.80 14.24 2.24
CA SER A 35 -7.26 12.99 2.86
C SER A 35 -6.65 12.70 4.24
N GLY A 36 -5.74 13.53 4.74
CA GLY A 36 -5.02 13.30 5.99
C GLY A 36 -4.03 12.11 5.95
N SER A 37 -3.77 11.56 4.76
CA SER A 37 -2.89 10.40 4.56
C SER A 37 -1.55 10.84 3.96
N THR A 38 -0.46 10.17 4.33
CA THR A 38 0.87 10.43 3.77
C THR A 38 1.15 9.72 2.44
N GLY A 39 0.17 9.06 1.84
CA GLY A 39 0.34 8.29 0.61
C GLY A 39 0.38 9.16 -0.67
N ALA A 40 0.84 8.54 -1.77
CA ALA A 40 1.04 9.19 -3.08
C ALA A 40 -0.18 9.96 -3.60
N THR A 41 -1.41 9.49 -3.36
CA THR A 41 -2.64 10.19 -3.81
C THR A 41 -2.82 11.55 -3.15
N ASN A 42 -2.48 11.68 -1.86
CA ASN A 42 -2.54 12.97 -1.16
C ASN A 42 -1.41 13.90 -1.61
N VAL A 43 -0.23 13.33 -1.88
CA VAL A 43 0.89 14.07 -2.50
C VAL A 43 0.50 14.58 -3.88
N LEU A 44 -0.17 13.76 -4.72
CA LEU A 44 -0.63 14.16 -6.05
C LEU A 44 -1.53 15.39 -6.00
N ARG A 45 -2.47 15.43 -5.06
CA ARG A 45 -3.45 16.51 -4.93
C ARG A 45 -2.85 17.82 -4.40
N ASN A 46 -1.88 17.74 -3.50
CA ASN A 46 -1.40 18.90 -2.75
C ASN A 46 0.03 19.35 -3.11
N VAL A 47 0.86 18.46 -3.66
CA VAL A 47 2.26 18.75 -3.99
C VAL A 47 2.50 18.70 -5.49
N GLY A 48 1.99 17.67 -6.17
CA GLY A 48 2.10 17.56 -7.62
C GLY A 48 2.40 16.15 -8.12
N LYS A 49 2.40 16.03 -9.46
CA LYS A 49 2.44 14.76 -10.20
C LYS A 49 3.76 14.00 -10.03
N TRP A 50 4.88 14.67 -10.23
CA TRP A 50 6.21 14.04 -10.14
C TRP A 50 6.57 13.64 -8.70
N PRO A 51 6.36 14.50 -7.69
CA PRO A 51 6.51 14.10 -6.29
C PRO A 51 5.63 12.89 -5.91
N ALA A 52 4.39 12.82 -6.40
CA ALA A 52 3.50 11.70 -6.14
C ALA A 52 4.01 10.39 -6.76
N LEU A 53 4.52 10.45 -8.00
CA LEU A 53 5.15 9.29 -8.66
C LEU A 53 6.36 8.81 -7.88
N PHE A 54 7.22 9.71 -7.43
CA PHE A 54 8.38 9.37 -6.60
C PHE A 54 7.95 8.66 -5.30
N VAL A 55 6.96 9.23 -4.59
CA VAL A 55 6.43 8.61 -3.36
C VAL A 55 5.83 7.24 -3.65
N PHE A 56 5.09 7.08 -4.74
CA PHE A 56 4.53 5.79 -5.15
C PHE A 56 5.62 4.74 -5.37
N ILE A 57 6.67 5.07 -6.13
CA ILE A 57 7.78 4.16 -6.42
C ILE A 57 8.49 3.74 -5.13
N ILE A 58 8.80 4.67 -4.23
CA ILE A 58 9.45 4.36 -2.96
C ILE A 58 8.52 3.50 -2.08
N ASP A 59 7.23 3.82 -2.01
CA ASP A 59 6.28 3.06 -1.19
C ASP A 59 6.06 1.63 -1.73
N VAL A 60 6.08 1.41 -3.05
CA VAL A 60 6.12 0.06 -3.66
C VAL A 60 7.45 -0.62 -3.31
N GLY A 61 8.56 0.08 -3.45
CA GLY A 61 9.91 -0.42 -3.15
C GLY A 61 10.04 -0.95 -1.73
N LYS A 62 9.44 -0.28 -0.73
CA LYS A 62 9.47 -0.73 0.68
C LYS A 62 8.92 -2.14 0.87
N GLY A 63 7.76 -2.42 0.32
CA GLY A 63 7.14 -3.74 0.40
C GLY A 63 7.91 -4.80 -0.37
N LEU A 64 8.37 -4.45 -1.57
CA LEU A 64 9.14 -5.35 -2.42
C LEU A 64 10.48 -5.72 -1.79
N ILE A 65 11.24 -4.73 -1.33
CA ILE A 65 12.57 -4.93 -0.73
C ILE A 65 12.47 -5.72 0.58
N ALA A 66 11.47 -5.44 1.43
CA ALA A 66 11.28 -6.17 2.68
C ALA A 66 11.11 -7.68 2.44
N VAL A 67 10.28 -8.07 1.47
CA VAL A 67 10.08 -9.48 1.11
C VAL A 67 11.32 -10.05 0.43
N LYS A 68 11.98 -9.31 -0.48
CA LYS A 68 13.20 -9.77 -1.16
C LYS A 68 14.35 -10.01 -0.20
N ILE A 69 14.51 -9.18 0.82
CA ILE A 69 15.48 -9.42 1.90
C ILE A 69 15.15 -10.73 2.63
N ALA A 70 13.88 -10.95 3.00
CA ALA A 70 13.48 -12.19 3.63
C ALA A 70 13.78 -13.41 2.74
N GLN A 71 13.42 -13.38 1.45
CA GLN A 71 13.72 -14.42 0.47
C GLN A 71 15.21 -14.72 0.31
N HIS A 72 16.06 -13.72 0.48
CA HIS A 72 17.52 -13.90 0.36
C HIS A 72 18.12 -14.62 1.58
N TYR A 73 17.59 -14.37 2.77
CA TYR A 73 18.18 -14.88 4.02
C TYR A 73 17.47 -16.11 4.61
N THR A 74 16.34 -16.53 4.05
CA THR A 74 15.56 -17.67 4.54
C THR A 74 14.66 -18.25 3.45
N ASP A 75 14.56 -19.57 3.39
CA ASP A 75 13.62 -20.29 2.52
C ASP A 75 12.24 -20.51 3.18
N GLN A 76 11.97 -19.78 4.27
CA GLN A 76 10.72 -19.91 5.02
C GLN A 76 9.68 -18.92 4.51
N GLY A 77 8.75 -19.36 3.68
CA GLY A 77 7.68 -18.51 3.15
C GLY A 77 6.86 -17.76 4.21
N LEU A 78 6.81 -18.27 5.46
CA LEU A 78 6.20 -17.55 6.57
C LEU A 78 6.97 -16.27 6.93
N ILE A 79 8.32 -16.31 6.92
CA ILE A 79 9.14 -15.12 7.25
C ILE A 79 9.01 -14.06 6.15
N GLU A 80 8.91 -14.46 4.88
CA GLU A 80 8.65 -13.56 3.76
C GLU A 80 7.34 -12.80 3.95
N VAL A 81 6.28 -13.52 4.32
CA VAL A 81 4.96 -12.96 4.61
C VAL A 81 5.01 -12.00 5.80
N VAL A 82 5.67 -12.40 6.90
CA VAL A 82 5.78 -11.56 8.10
C VAL A 82 6.62 -10.32 7.83
N ALA A 83 7.69 -10.40 7.04
CA ALA A 83 8.46 -9.23 6.60
C ALA A 83 7.62 -8.24 5.78
N GLY A 84 6.84 -8.75 4.83
CA GLY A 84 5.91 -7.92 4.04
C GLY A 84 4.86 -7.22 4.90
N ILE A 85 4.24 -7.95 5.83
CA ILE A 85 3.27 -7.37 6.79
C ILE A 85 3.94 -6.33 7.70
N SER A 86 5.19 -6.57 8.12
CA SER A 86 5.93 -5.62 8.94
C SER A 86 6.19 -4.32 8.19
N ALA A 87 6.54 -4.38 6.90
CA ALA A 87 6.67 -3.20 6.06
C ALA A 87 5.32 -2.46 5.86
N ILE A 88 4.22 -3.19 5.64
CA ILE A 88 2.87 -2.64 5.58
C ILE A 88 2.50 -1.96 6.91
N SER A 89 2.77 -2.61 8.03
CA SER A 89 2.51 -2.07 9.37
C SER A 89 3.31 -0.79 9.63
N GLY A 90 4.59 -0.77 9.24
CA GLY A 90 5.43 0.42 9.31
C GLY A 90 4.89 1.57 8.46
N HIS A 91 4.38 1.30 7.26
CA HIS A 91 3.78 2.32 6.40
C HIS A 91 2.47 2.87 6.98
N ILE A 92 1.64 2.03 7.61
CA ILE A 92 0.37 2.45 8.21
C ILE A 92 0.58 3.17 9.54
N TRP A 93 1.47 2.64 10.37
CA TRP A 93 1.76 3.13 11.71
C TRP A 93 3.26 3.47 11.86
N PRO A 94 3.76 4.46 11.11
CA PRO A 94 5.18 4.81 11.16
C PRO A 94 5.56 5.37 12.54
N ILE A 95 6.65 4.86 13.12
CA ILE A 95 7.14 5.29 14.41
C ILE A 95 7.46 6.80 14.42
N TRP A 96 8.00 7.32 13.32
CA TRP A 96 8.39 8.73 13.15
C TRP A 96 7.21 9.71 13.15
N LEU A 97 5.99 9.23 12.83
CA LEU A 97 4.79 10.05 12.72
C LEU A 97 3.72 9.71 13.77
N ARG A 98 4.12 9.05 14.88
CA ARG A 98 3.21 8.63 15.96
C ARG A 98 2.03 7.82 15.43
N GLY A 99 2.29 6.90 14.49
CA GLY A 99 1.28 6.01 13.92
C GLY A 99 0.33 6.63 12.88
N LYS A 100 0.58 7.85 12.40
CA LYS A 100 -0.27 8.52 11.40
C LYS A 100 0.35 8.44 10.00
N GLY A 101 0.26 7.29 9.36
CA GLY A 101 0.84 7.00 8.04
C GLY A 101 -0.17 6.92 6.90
N GLY A 102 0.13 6.04 5.92
CA GLY A 102 -0.67 5.83 4.71
C GLY A 102 -1.72 4.72 4.84
N LYS A 103 -2.19 4.23 3.67
CA LYS A 103 -3.21 3.17 3.53
C LYS A 103 -2.64 1.86 3.01
N ALA A 104 -1.34 1.77 2.85
CA ALA A 104 -0.57 0.58 2.46
C ALA A 104 -0.87 -0.02 1.06
N VAL A 105 -1.58 0.67 0.18
CA VAL A 105 -1.89 0.15 -1.17
C VAL A 105 -0.61 -0.06 -1.98
N ALA A 106 0.25 0.95 -2.07
CA ALA A 106 1.51 0.87 -2.81
C ALA A 106 2.49 -0.12 -2.16
N THR A 107 2.63 -0.10 -0.82
CA THR A 107 3.49 -1.03 -0.09
C THR A 107 2.97 -2.47 -0.20
N GLY A 108 1.65 -2.67 -0.16
CA GLY A 108 1.02 -3.96 -0.43
C GLY A 108 1.26 -4.45 -1.85
N LEU A 109 1.15 -3.57 -2.86
CA LEU A 109 1.51 -3.91 -4.23
C LEU A 109 2.96 -4.41 -4.32
N GLY A 110 3.91 -3.71 -3.70
CA GLY A 110 5.32 -4.11 -3.65
C GLY A 110 5.52 -5.48 -3.00
N MET A 111 4.85 -5.73 -1.88
CA MET A 111 4.86 -7.04 -1.21
C MET A 111 4.40 -8.15 -2.17
N PHE A 112 3.25 -7.98 -2.84
CA PHE A 112 2.72 -9.02 -3.73
C PHE A 112 3.50 -9.16 -5.03
N LEU A 113 4.14 -8.10 -5.55
CA LEU A 113 5.09 -8.21 -6.65
C LEU A 113 6.30 -9.10 -6.29
N ALA A 114 6.72 -9.09 -5.03
CA ALA A 114 7.81 -9.94 -4.55
C ALA A 114 7.37 -11.39 -4.27
N LEU A 115 6.19 -11.59 -3.66
CA LEU A 115 5.65 -12.93 -3.35
C LEU A 115 5.16 -13.66 -4.60
N SER A 116 4.46 -12.95 -5.48
CA SER A 116 3.98 -13.43 -6.79
C SER A 116 3.77 -12.25 -7.72
N TRP A 117 4.73 -12.02 -8.63
CA TRP A 117 4.64 -10.90 -9.58
C TRP A 117 3.38 -10.97 -10.47
N LYS A 118 2.89 -12.19 -10.78
CA LYS A 118 1.67 -12.37 -11.56
C LYS A 118 0.44 -11.84 -10.83
N VAL A 119 0.31 -12.15 -9.53
CA VAL A 119 -0.79 -11.66 -8.67
C VAL A 119 -0.66 -10.15 -8.44
N GLY A 120 0.54 -9.65 -8.20
CA GLY A 120 0.81 -8.22 -8.06
C GLY A 120 0.42 -7.43 -9.31
N LEU A 121 0.81 -7.89 -10.51
CA LEU A 121 0.44 -7.26 -11.77
C LEU A 121 -1.05 -7.37 -12.08
N ALA A 122 -1.70 -8.52 -11.79
CA ALA A 122 -3.14 -8.66 -11.95
C ALA A 122 -3.91 -7.65 -11.08
N SER A 123 -3.50 -7.50 -9.81
CA SER A 123 -4.09 -6.52 -8.90
C SER A 123 -3.87 -5.08 -9.36
N LEU A 124 -2.68 -4.76 -9.87
CA LEU A 124 -2.39 -3.46 -10.48
C LEU A 124 -3.26 -3.23 -11.74
N GLY A 125 -3.44 -4.25 -12.56
CA GLY A 125 -4.33 -4.21 -13.74
C GLY A 125 -5.76 -3.83 -13.36
N ILE A 126 -6.33 -4.47 -12.34
CA ILE A 126 -7.67 -4.12 -11.81
C ILE A 126 -7.71 -2.68 -11.32
N PHE A 127 -6.70 -2.26 -10.54
CA PHE A 127 -6.60 -0.87 -10.08
C PHE A 127 -6.67 0.11 -11.25
N LEU A 128 -5.87 -0.12 -12.31
CA LEU A 128 -5.82 0.75 -13.48
C LEU A 128 -7.14 0.73 -14.26
N ILE A 129 -7.72 -0.45 -14.52
CA ILE A 129 -9.00 -0.60 -15.23
C ILE A 129 -10.12 0.17 -14.49
N VAL A 130 -10.25 -0.02 -13.18
CA VAL A 130 -11.26 0.68 -12.40
C VAL A 130 -11.00 2.20 -12.38
N LEU A 131 -9.75 2.63 -12.37
CA LEU A 131 -9.39 4.06 -12.36
C LEU A 131 -9.81 4.80 -13.63
N THR A 132 -9.88 4.12 -14.79
CA THR A 132 -10.14 4.77 -16.09
C THR A 132 -11.51 5.46 -16.18
N LYS A 133 -12.56 4.87 -15.60
CA LYS A 133 -13.94 5.37 -15.70
C LYS A 133 -14.32 6.33 -14.58
N PRO A 134 -14.47 5.88 -13.30
CA PRO A 134 -14.95 6.75 -12.23
C PRO A 134 -13.90 7.74 -11.73
N LYS A 135 -12.61 7.48 -12.01
CA LYS A 135 -11.46 8.30 -11.58
C LYS A 135 -11.31 8.43 -10.05
N PHE A 136 -11.86 7.49 -9.28
CA PHE A 136 -11.70 7.39 -7.83
C PHE A 136 -10.59 6.42 -7.46
N VAL A 137 -9.46 6.93 -6.97
CA VAL A 137 -8.31 6.11 -6.52
C VAL A 137 -8.71 5.16 -5.40
N SER A 138 -9.58 5.59 -4.49
CA SER A 138 -10.07 4.76 -3.38
C SER A 138 -10.88 3.55 -3.87
N LEU A 139 -11.80 3.74 -4.82
CA LEU A 139 -12.57 2.64 -5.40
C LEU A 139 -11.65 1.65 -6.13
N SER A 140 -10.68 2.15 -6.91
CA SER A 140 -9.68 1.33 -7.59
C SER A 140 -8.85 0.48 -6.60
N SER A 141 -8.43 1.09 -5.48
CA SER A 141 -7.68 0.40 -4.43
C SER A 141 -8.49 -0.68 -3.74
N ILE A 142 -9.77 -0.40 -3.43
CA ILE A 142 -10.68 -1.35 -2.80
C ILE A 142 -10.97 -2.52 -3.75
N SER A 143 -11.25 -2.26 -5.02
CA SER A 143 -11.50 -3.31 -6.03
C SER A 143 -10.29 -4.22 -6.21
N ALA A 144 -9.09 -3.65 -6.32
CA ALA A 144 -7.85 -4.42 -6.40
C ALA A 144 -7.62 -5.27 -5.14
N ALA A 145 -7.91 -4.73 -3.95
CA ALA A 145 -7.77 -5.45 -2.68
C ALA A 145 -8.76 -6.62 -2.56
N ILE A 146 -10.01 -6.43 -2.98
CA ILE A 146 -11.04 -7.50 -2.95
C ILE A 146 -10.65 -8.65 -3.88
N LEU A 147 -10.11 -8.36 -5.07
CA LEU A 147 -9.73 -9.39 -6.05
C LEU A 147 -8.37 -10.04 -5.76
N LEU A 148 -7.55 -9.43 -4.90
CA LEU A 148 -6.23 -9.95 -4.56
C LEU A 148 -6.24 -11.40 -4.02
N PRO A 149 -7.06 -11.80 -3.02
CA PRO A 149 -7.11 -13.17 -2.55
C PRO A 149 -7.69 -14.13 -3.60
N ILE A 150 -8.57 -13.66 -4.47
CA ILE A 150 -9.11 -14.46 -5.59
C ILE A 150 -7.98 -14.80 -6.57
N PHE A 151 -7.18 -13.82 -6.99
CA PHE A 151 -6.01 -14.07 -7.84
C PHE A 151 -4.98 -14.97 -7.18
N MET A 152 -4.77 -14.80 -5.86
CA MET A 152 -3.84 -15.65 -5.12
C MET A 152 -4.32 -17.09 -5.06
N PHE A 153 -5.62 -17.33 -4.86
CA PHE A 153 -6.21 -18.65 -4.89
C PHE A 153 -6.01 -19.34 -6.24
N PHE A 154 -6.35 -18.68 -7.35
CA PHE A 154 -6.15 -19.24 -8.69
C PHE A 154 -4.69 -19.47 -9.03
N TYR A 155 -3.78 -18.65 -8.51
CA TYR A 155 -2.34 -18.81 -8.70
C TYR A 155 -1.78 -20.03 -7.95
N LEU A 156 -2.22 -20.24 -6.71
CA LEU A 156 -1.73 -21.32 -5.84
C LEU A 156 -2.49 -22.64 -6.03
N GLY A 157 -3.72 -22.61 -6.50
CA GLY A 157 -4.61 -23.77 -6.62
C GLY A 157 -5.11 -24.34 -5.28
N ASN A 158 -4.85 -23.66 -4.16
CA ASN A 158 -5.29 -24.12 -2.83
C ASN A 158 -5.45 -22.97 -1.83
N PHE A 159 -6.21 -23.20 -0.73
CA PHE A 159 -6.48 -22.24 0.33
C PHE A 159 -5.52 -22.35 1.53
N ILE A 160 -4.69 -23.37 1.60
CA ILE A 160 -3.90 -23.68 2.82
C ILE A 160 -2.56 -22.94 2.82
N HIS A 161 -2.19 -22.30 1.72
CA HIS A 161 -0.89 -21.63 1.59
C HIS A 161 -0.86 -20.30 2.36
N SER A 162 0.26 -20.03 3.04
CA SER A 162 0.45 -18.78 3.80
C SER A 162 0.21 -17.51 2.99
N TYR A 163 0.53 -17.51 1.69
CA TYR A 163 0.31 -16.37 0.78
C TYR A 163 -1.17 -16.09 0.53
N PHE A 164 -2.02 -17.13 0.53
CA PHE A 164 -3.47 -16.94 0.43
C PHE A 164 -4.00 -16.23 1.68
N PHE A 165 -3.68 -16.72 2.87
CA PHE A 165 -4.15 -16.09 4.12
C PHE A 165 -3.67 -14.66 4.26
N ILE A 166 -2.43 -14.36 3.88
CA ILE A 166 -1.93 -12.99 3.96
C ILE A 166 -2.63 -12.07 2.96
N SER A 167 -3.00 -12.57 1.78
CA SER A 167 -3.76 -11.78 0.81
C SER A 167 -5.13 -11.36 1.36
N LEU A 168 -5.81 -12.23 2.10
CA LEU A 168 -7.04 -11.91 2.84
C LEU A 168 -6.81 -10.84 3.91
N ILE A 169 -5.77 -11.01 4.74
CA ILE A 169 -5.44 -10.06 5.81
C ILE A 169 -5.15 -8.68 5.22
N VAL A 170 -4.34 -8.61 4.16
CA VAL A 170 -4.00 -7.33 3.51
C VAL A 170 -5.24 -6.72 2.85
N ALA A 171 -6.10 -7.51 2.20
CA ALA A 171 -7.35 -7.03 1.62
C ALA A 171 -8.24 -6.38 2.70
N LEU A 172 -8.48 -7.07 3.81
CA LEU A 172 -9.27 -6.56 4.94
C LEU A 172 -8.65 -5.29 5.53
N LEU A 173 -7.33 -5.26 5.69
CA LEU A 173 -6.61 -4.10 6.21
C LEU A 173 -6.74 -2.88 5.28
N VAL A 174 -6.61 -3.08 3.97
CA VAL A 174 -6.80 -2.01 2.97
C VAL A 174 -8.25 -1.50 3.01
N ILE A 175 -9.25 -2.38 3.01
CA ILE A 175 -10.66 -2.00 3.11
C ILE A 175 -10.92 -1.20 4.40
N TRP A 176 -10.43 -1.67 5.53
CA TRP A 176 -10.55 -0.98 6.81
C TRP A 176 -9.91 0.42 6.78
N LYS A 177 -8.71 0.55 6.19
CA LYS A 177 -8.03 1.85 6.03
C LYS A 177 -8.76 2.78 5.04
N HIS A 178 -9.66 2.25 4.23
CA HIS A 178 -10.49 3.02 3.30
C HIS A 178 -11.92 3.32 3.83
N ARG A 179 -12.24 3.01 5.10
CA ARG A 179 -13.60 3.22 5.64
C ARG A 179 -14.15 4.64 5.46
N THR A 180 -13.32 5.67 5.66
CA THR A 180 -13.73 7.06 5.43
C THR A 180 -13.95 7.38 3.93
N ASN A 181 -13.18 6.75 3.04
CA ASN A 181 -13.40 6.86 1.59
C ASN A 181 -14.68 6.14 1.18
N ILE A 182 -14.98 4.97 1.75
CA ILE A 182 -16.22 4.23 1.49
C ILE A 182 -17.41 5.11 1.87
N THR A 183 -17.39 5.74 3.05
CA THR A 183 -18.46 6.67 3.45
C THR A 183 -18.62 7.82 2.47
N ARG A 184 -17.51 8.43 1.99
CA ARG A 184 -17.58 9.51 0.99
C ARG A 184 -18.05 9.02 -0.38
N LEU A 185 -17.66 7.82 -0.81
CA LEU A 185 -18.15 7.21 -2.05
C LEU A 185 -19.66 7.01 -2.02
N LEU A 186 -20.20 6.49 -0.92
CA LEU A 186 -21.65 6.28 -0.73
C LEU A 186 -22.43 7.59 -0.70
N LYS A 187 -21.82 8.69 -0.21
CA LYS A 187 -22.42 10.03 -0.21
C LYS A 187 -22.20 10.82 -1.50
N GLY A 188 -21.42 10.31 -2.46
CA GLY A 188 -21.05 11.05 -3.67
C GLY A 188 -20.02 12.17 -3.44
N GLU A 189 -19.34 12.18 -2.28
CA GLU A 189 -18.41 13.23 -1.84
C GLU A 189 -16.93 12.87 -2.05
N GLU A 190 -16.63 11.70 -2.64
CA GLU A 190 -15.23 11.28 -2.83
C GLU A 190 -14.58 12.07 -3.96
N SER A 191 -13.37 12.56 -3.72
CA SER A 191 -12.62 13.37 -4.68
C SER A 191 -12.05 12.50 -5.81
N LYS A 192 -12.24 12.93 -7.07
CA LYS A 192 -11.62 12.30 -8.25
C LYS A 192 -10.13 12.64 -8.32
N ILE A 193 -9.36 11.84 -9.08
CA ILE A 193 -7.90 12.01 -9.21
C ILE A 193 -7.53 13.36 -9.86
N ASN A 194 -8.38 13.91 -10.75
CA ASN A 194 -8.13 15.15 -11.51
C ASN A 194 -8.84 16.37 -10.92
N GLN A 195 -9.48 16.27 -9.76
CA GLN A 195 -10.04 17.43 -9.07
C GLN A 195 -8.93 18.10 -8.25
N ASN A 196 -8.45 19.24 -8.74
CA ASN A 196 -7.68 20.18 -7.92
C ASN A 196 -8.59 20.68 -6.79
N GLN A 197 -8.16 20.45 -5.56
CA GLN A 197 -8.75 21.08 -4.37
C GLN A 197 -8.14 22.44 -4.15
#